data_5c88ac84925a16d64299ae84a283f0cc
#
_entry.id   5c88ac84925a16d64299ae84a283f0cc
#
_cell.length_a   1.000
_cell.length_b   1.000
_cell.length_c   1.000
_cell.angle_alpha   90.00
_cell.angle_beta   90.00
_cell.angle_gamma   90.00
#
_symmetry.space_group_name_H-M   'P 1'
#
loop_
_entity.id
_entity.type
_entity.pdbx_description
1 polymer ?
#
loop_
_entity_poly.entity_id
_entity_poly.type
_entity_poly.pdbx_seq_one_letter_code
_entity_poly.pdbx_strand_id
1 'polypeptide(L)'
;PDMEVYAATFEAMGAPTVTVSLNELYMALQQSVADGQDNPASTFWAQSFQEVQDYLTLTHHMLGTNFVLVNSSWLGGLSQEDQDLIRSAAKEAQNYQREYLSGVEDELVEQIREAGVEVNEPADLQSFIDACSQVPEELGVVPQEWLDQIRGM
;
A
#
# COMPACT_ATOMS: atom_id res chain seq x y z
N PRO A 1 -0.39 -9.43 -1.20
CA PRO A 1 0.49 -9.66 -0.04
C PRO A 1 -0.02 -10.80 0.85
N ASP A 2 0.91 -11.51 1.50
CA ASP A 2 0.56 -12.56 2.47
C ASP A 2 0.18 -11.94 3.83
N MET A 3 -0.89 -11.18 3.83
CA MET A 3 -1.45 -10.53 5.01
C MET A 3 -2.97 -10.63 4.97
N GLU A 4 -3.56 -11.13 6.05
CA GLU A 4 -5.01 -11.39 6.16
C GLU A 4 -5.87 -10.14 5.88
N VAL A 5 -5.41 -8.96 6.28
CA VAL A 5 -6.13 -7.71 6.04
C VAL A 5 -6.34 -7.41 4.54
N TYR A 6 -5.38 -7.74 3.69
CA TYR A 6 -5.55 -7.54 2.24
C TYR A 6 -6.59 -8.49 1.67
N ALA A 7 -6.49 -9.79 2.01
CA ALA A 7 -7.46 -10.78 1.57
C ALA A 7 -8.88 -10.41 2.04
N ALA A 8 -9.07 -10.12 3.33
CA ALA A 8 -10.37 -9.74 3.89
C ALA A 8 -10.95 -8.47 3.22
N THR A 9 -10.10 -7.49 2.90
CA THR A 9 -10.54 -6.26 2.21
C THR A 9 -11.10 -6.58 0.82
N PHE A 10 -10.39 -7.37 0.02
CA PHE A 10 -10.87 -7.73 -1.33
C PHE A 10 -12.07 -8.68 -1.29
N GLU A 11 -12.12 -9.62 -0.35
CA GLU A 11 -13.27 -10.49 -0.15
C GLU A 11 -14.53 -9.69 0.25
N ALA A 12 -14.38 -8.68 1.10
CA ALA A 12 -15.48 -7.77 1.45
C ALA A 12 -15.99 -6.98 0.23
N MET A 13 -15.11 -6.66 -0.72
CA MET A 13 -15.49 -6.05 -2.01
C MET A 13 -16.04 -7.07 -3.01
N GLY A 14 -16.13 -8.35 -2.67
CA GLY A 14 -16.69 -9.42 -3.48
C GLY A 14 -15.70 -10.08 -4.45
N ALA A 15 -14.40 -9.83 -4.32
CA ALA A 15 -13.36 -10.44 -5.14
C ALA A 15 -12.72 -11.64 -4.41
N PRO A 16 -12.73 -12.85 -5.00
CA PRO A 16 -11.98 -13.97 -4.44
C PRO A 16 -10.48 -13.70 -4.50
N THR A 17 -9.76 -14.08 -3.46
CA THR A 17 -8.34 -13.78 -3.34
C THR A 17 -7.45 -15.00 -3.52
N VAL A 18 -6.26 -14.76 -4.07
CA VAL A 18 -5.17 -15.72 -4.17
C VAL A 18 -3.86 -15.05 -3.77
N THR A 19 -3.05 -15.71 -2.95
CA THR A 19 -1.74 -15.19 -2.55
C THR A 19 -0.69 -15.64 -3.54
N VAL A 20 -0.03 -14.67 -4.18
CA VAL A 20 1.08 -14.89 -5.11
C VAL A 20 2.27 -14.03 -4.67
N SER A 21 3.48 -14.57 -4.73
CA SER A 21 4.68 -13.76 -4.44
C SER A 21 4.88 -12.68 -5.51
N LEU A 22 5.44 -11.53 -5.13
CA LEU A 22 5.65 -10.41 -6.06
C LEU A 22 6.50 -10.83 -7.27
N ASN A 23 7.49 -11.71 -7.07
CA ASN A 23 8.36 -12.20 -8.14
C ASN A 23 7.66 -13.12 -9.15
N GLU A 24 6.54 -13.73 -8.76
CA GLU A 24 5.74 -14.65 -9.60
C GLU A 24 4.49 -13.96 -10.17
N LEU A 25 4.17 -12.77 -9.67
CA LEU A 25 2.90 -12.09 -9.95
C LEU A 25 2.76 -11.74 -11.45
N TYR A 26 3.82 -11.26 -12.10
CA TYR A 26 3.79 -10.97 -13.54
C TYR A 26 3.36 -12.21 -14.36
N MET A 27 3.96 -13.35 -14.07
CA MET A 27 3.64 -14.61 -14.76
C MET A 27 2.24 -15.12 -14.39
N ALA A 28 1.79 -14.92 -13.15
CA ALA A 28 0.43 -15.28 -12.72
C ALA A 28 -0.63 -14.47 -13.46
N LEU A 29 -0.41 -13.17 -13.64
CA LEU A 29 -1.27 -12.29 -14.42
C LEU A 29 -1.26 -12.66 -15.91
N GLN A 30 -0.08 -12.86 -16.49
CA GLN A 30 0.08 -13.23 -17.90
C GLN A 30 -0.61 -14.57 -18.23
N GLN A 31 -0.61 -15.52 -17.28
CA GLN A 31 -1.21 -16.85 -17.44
C GLN A 31 -2.67 -16.93 -16.96
N SER A 32 -3.24 -15.82 -16.51
CA SER A 32 -4.60 -15.75 -15.95
C SER A 32 -4.81 -16.69 -14.74
N VAL A 33 -3.77 -16.87 -13.92
CA VAL A 33 -3.87 -17.48 -12.60
C VAL A 33 -4.50 -16.49 -11.61
N ALA A 34 -4.24 -15.20 -11.83
CA ALA A 34 -4.94 -14.09 -11.21
C ALA A 34 -5.42 -13.13 -12.30
N ASP A 35 -6.64 -12.62 -12.19
CA ASP A 35 -7.24 -11.69 -13.14
C ASP A 35 -6.84 -10.23 -12.87
N GLY A 36 -6.43 -9.94 -11.63
CA GLY A 36 -6.01 -8.63 -11.18
C GLY A 36 -5.06 -8.71 -10.00
N GLN A 37 -4.55 -7.56 -9.56
CA GLN A 37 -3.61 -7.45 -8.45
C GLN A 37 -3.81 -6.14 -7.70
N ASP A 38 -3.27 -6.06 -6.50
CA ASP A 38 -3.26 -4.89 -5.64
C ASP A 38 -1.82 -4.49 -5.29
N ASN A 39 -1.39 -3.35 -5.81
CA ASN A 39 -0.10 -2.75 -5.50
C ASN A 39 -0.13 -1.24 -5.80
N PRO A 40 0.76 -0.44 -5.18
CA PRO A 40 0.95 0.96 -5.54
C PRO A 40 1.37 1.15 -7.00
N ALA A 41 1.11 2.32 -7.59
CA ALA A 41 1.53 2.65 -8.96
C ALA A 41 3.04 2.48 -9.18
N SER A 42 3.84 2.77 -8.15
CA SER A 42 5.29 2.55 -8.17
C SER A 42 5.68 1.07 -8.33
N THR A 43 5.00 0.16 -7.64
CA THR A 43 5.21 -1.29 -7.82
C THR A 43 4.67 -1.76 -9.17
N PHE A 44 3.49 -1.28 -9.56
CA PHE A 44 2.86 -1.59 -10.85
C PHE A 44 3.84 -1.31 -12.00
N TRP A 45 4.43 -0.12 -12.01
CA TRP A 45 5.41 0.28 -13.01
C TRP A 45 6.72 -0.51 -12.94
N ALA A 46 7.30 -0.64 -11.74
CA ALA A 46 8.59 -1.31 -11.55
C ALA A 46 8.56 -2.81 -11.89
N GLN A 47 7.39 -3.46 -11.78
CA GLN A 47 7.19 -4.86 -12.12
C GLN A 47 6.65 -5.09 -13.54
N SER A 48 6.58 -4.04 -14.35
CA SER A 48 6.10 -4.09 -15.75
C SER A 48 4.66 -4.61 -15.89
N PHE A 49 3.80 -4.39 -14.87
CA PHE A 49 2.41 -4.88 -14.93
C PHE A 49 1.59 -4.20 -16.03
N GLN A 50 2.00 -3.04 -16.52
CA GLN A 50 1.41 -2.37 -17.70
C GLN A 50 1.51 -3.21 -18.99
N GLU A 51 2.32 -4.25 -19.02
CA GLU A 51 2.42 -5.16 -20.17
C GLU A 51 1.37 -6.28 -20.13
N VAL A 52 0.77 -6.53 -18.97
CA VAL A 52 -0.14 -7.67 -18.71
C VAL A 52 -1.46 -7.26 -18.06
N GLN A 53 -1.68 -5.96 -17.87
CA GLN A 53 -2.91 -5.40 -17.31
C GLN A 53 -3.35 -4.16 -18.10
N ASP A 54 -4.58 -4.18 -18.60
CA ASP A 54 -5.14 -3.12 -19.42
C ASP A 54 -5.75 -1.98 -18.60
N TYR A 55 -6.04 -2.20 -17.31
CA TYR A 55 -6.76 -1.28 -16.44
C TYR A 55 -6.04 -1.06 -15.11
N LEU A 56 -6.05 0.18 -14.63
CA LEU A 56 -5.63 0.57 -13.27
C LEU A 56 -6.72 1.43 -12.64
N THR A 57 -7.29 0.98 -11.51
CA THR A 57 -8.29 1.75 -10.77
C THR A 57 -7.68 2.30 -9.48
N LEU A 58 -7.72 3.62 -9.30
CA LEU A 58 -7.19 4.33 -8.14
C LEU A 58 -8.23 4.33 -7.00
N THR A 59 -8.30 3.26 -6.25
CA THR A 59 -9.28 3.08 -5.18
C THR A 59 -8.88 3.72 -3.85
N HIS A 60 -7.59 3.99 -3.64
CA HIS A 60 -7.02 4.53 -2.38
C HIS A 60 -7.47 3.78 -1.13
N HIS A 61 -7.74 2.49 -1.25
CA HIS A 61 -8.34 1.64 -0.20
C HIS A 61 -7.36 1.26 0.90
N MET A 62 -6.05 1.44 0.69
CA MET A 62 -5.04 1.08 1.68
C MET A 62 -3.87 2.07 1.67
N LEU A 63 -3.40 2.42 2.87
CA LEU A 63 -2.21 3.22 3.07
C LEU A 63 -1.09 2.34 3.64
N GLY A 64 -0.06 2.10 2.86
CA GLY A 64 1.16 1.43 3.31
C GLY A 64 2.03 2.36 4.16
N THR A 65 2.32 1.96 5.40
CA THR A 65 3.19 2.72 6.31
C THR A 65 4.49 1.96 6.58
N ASN A 66 5.63 2.61 6.36
CA ASN A 66 6.93 2.06 6.69
C ASN A 66 7.50 2.73 7.93
N PHE A 67 8.11 1.95 8.81
CA PHE A 67 8.72 2.41 10.05
C PHE A 67 10.23 2.25 10.00
N VAL A 68 10.96 3.27 10.45
CA VAL A 68 12.38 3.15 10.75
C VAL A 68 12.51 2.67 12.19
N LEU A 69 12.93 1.43 12.38
CA LEU A 69 13.03 0.79 13.69
C LEU A 69 14.49 0.56 14.05
N VAL A 70 14.81 0.74 15.33
CA VAL A 70 16.12 0.47 15.91
C VAL A 70 15.98 -0.21 17.27
N ASN A 71 16.88 -1.14 17.58
CA ASN A 71 16.90 -1.78 18.89
C ASN A 71 17.19 -0.74 19.98
N SER A 72 16.31 -0.63 20.97
CA SER A 72 16.39 0.39 22.04
C SER A 72 17.65 0.25 22.91
N SER A 73 18.07 -0.99 23.21
CA SER A 73 19.27 -1.24 24.00
C SER A 73 20.54 -0.87 23.24
N TRP A 74 20.58 -1.14 21.93
CA TRP A 74 21.69 -0.72 21.08
C TRP A 74 21.78 0.81 21.01
N LEU A 75 20.67 1.47 20.72
CA LEU A 75 20.64 2.93 20.63
C LEU A 75 21.01 3.58 21.99
N GLY A 76 20.47 3.05 23.09
CA GLY A 76 20.77 3.53 24.43
C GLY A 76 22.19 3.29 24.88
N GLY A 77 22.94 2.39 24.25
CA GLY A 77 24.37 2.15 24.48
C GLY A 77 25.32 3.15 23.81
N LEU A 78 24.79 3.99 22.90
CA LEU A 78 25.56 5.02 22.21
C LEU A 78 25.67 6.30 23.03
N SER A 79 26.62 7.17 22.66
CA SER A 79 26.68 8.52 23.20
C SER A 79 25.41 9.32 22.90
N GLN A 80 25.08 10.34 23.70
CA GLN A 80 23.92 11.19 23.43
C GLN A 80 24.04 11.87 22.05
N GLU A 81 25.24 12.29 21.68
CA GLU A 81 25.53 12.91 20.38
C GLU A 81 25.19 11.95 19.21
N ASP A 82 25.61 10.67 19.31
CA ASP A 82 25.31 9.66 18.28
C ASP A 82 23.82 9.33 18.23
N GLN A 83 23.15 9.24 19.39
CA GLN A 83 21.70 9.03 19.43
C GLN A 83 20.94 10.16 18.72
N ASP A 84 21.33 11.40 18.98
CA ASP A 84 20.69 12.58 18.38
C ASP A 84 20.99 12.67 16.88
N LEU A 85 22.20 12.32 16.46
CA LEU A 85 22.58 12.22 15.05
C LEU A 85 21.71 11.19 14.30
N ILE A 86 21.55 9.99 14.86
CA ILE A 86 20.73 8.92 14.27
C ILE A 86 19.26 9.36 14.16
N ARG A 87 18.70 9.96 15.20
CA ARG A 87 17.32 10.46 15.17
C ARG A 87 17.12 11.57 14.13
N SER A 88 18.08 12.48 14.05
CA SER A 88 18.05 13.57 13.07
C SER A 88 18.12 13.04 11.64
N ALA A 89 19.06 12.13 11.37
CA ALA A 89 19.20 11.51 10.05
C ALA A 89 17.94 10.72 9.65
N ALA A 90 17.36 9.95 10.58
CA ALA A 90 16.11 9.24 10.32
C ALA A 90 14.95 10.19 10.01
N LYS A 91 14.86 11.32 10.71
CA LYS A 91 13.83 12.34 10.47
C LYS A 91 14.00 13.04 9.12
N GLU A 92 15.23 13.36 8.76
CA GLU A 92 15.56 13.95 7.47
C GLU A 92 15.22 12.99 6.32
N ALA A 93 15.64 11.72 6.42
CA ALA A 93 15.31 10.68 5.45
C ALA A 93 13.79 10.47 5.31
N GLN A 94 13.03 10.49 6.42
CA GLN A 94 11.58 10.39 6.41
C GLN A 94 10.93 11.57 5.65
N ASN A 95 11.40 12.79 5.88
CA ASN A 95 10.86 13.97 5.22
C ASN A 95 11.16 13.93 3.71
N TYR A 96 12.41 13.61 3.36
CA TYR A 96 12.82 13.45 1.96
C TYR A 96 11.98 12.39 1.24
N GLN A 97 11.80 11.24 1.86
CA GLN A 97 11.02 10.14 1.28
C GLN A 97 9.55 10.54 1.02
N ARG A 98 8.93 11.29 1.96
CA ARG A 98 7.56 11.77 1.78
C ARG A 98 7.42 12.78 0.63
N GLU A 99 8.34 13.74 0.54
CA GLU A 99 8.36 14.71 -0.55
C GLU A 99 8.60 14.02 -1.89
N TYR A 100 9.55 13.09 -1.94
CA TYR A 100 9.87 12.34 -3.13
C TYR A 100 8.67 11.53 -3.63
N LEU A 101 8.03 10.74 -2.77
CA LEU A 101 6.91 9.90 -3.17
C LEU A 101 5.68 10.70 -3.60
N SER A 102 5.38 11.82 -2.94
CA SER A 102 4.22 12.63 -3.32
C SER A 102 4.34 13.22 -4.75
N GLY A 103 5.56 13.44 -5.24
CA GLY A 103 5.77 13.90 -6.61
C GLY A 103 5.84 12.77 -7.64
N VAL A 104 6.45 11.65 -7.24
CA VAL A 104 6.69 10.52 -8.16
C VAL A 104 5.40 9.72 -8.42
N GLU A 105 4.48 9.62 -7.47
CA GLU A 105 3.26 8.83 -7.63
C GLU A 105 2.40 9.36 -8.80
N ASP A 106 2.18 10.68 -8.86
CA ASP A 106 1.42 11.31 -9.94
C ASP A 106 2.12 11.14 -11.30
N GLU A 107 3.45 11.31 -11.34
CA GLU A 107 4.24 11.10 -12.55
C GLU A 107 4.16 9.66 -13.06
N LEU A 108 4.18 8.68 -12.15
CA LEU A 108 4.07 7.26 -12.50
C LEU A 108 2.68 6.91 -13.04
N VAL A 109 1.63 7.47 -12.46
CA VAL A 109 0.27 7.30 -12.98
C VAL A 109 0.15 7.80 -14.41
N GLU A 110 0.76 8.96 -14.72
CA GLU A 110 0.79 9.46 -16.12
C GLU A 110 1.62 8.55 -17.05
N GLN A 111 2.77 8.06 -16.61
CA GLN A 111 3.57 7.11 -17.40
C GLN A 111 2.80 5.81 -17.69
N ILE A 112 2.07 5.28 -16.70
CA ILE A 112 1.21 4.10 -16.86
C ILE A 112 0.13 4.38 -17.91
N ARG A 113 -0.50 5.57 -17.88
CA ARG A 113 -1.49 6.00 -18.87
C ARG A 113 -0.89 6.13 -20.28
N GLU A 114 0.31 6.72 -20.38
CA GLU A 114 1.04 6.84 -21.65
C GLU A 114 1.46 5.47 -22.24
N ALA A 115 1.69 4.48 -21.37
CA ALA A 115 1.94 3.09 -21.80
C ALA A 115 0.71 2.36 -22.35
N GLY A 116 -0.49 2.98 -22.30
CA GLY A 116 -1.70 2.46 -22.87
C GLY A 116 -2.67 1.81 -21.88
N VAL A 117 -2.36 1.84 -20.58
CA VAL A 117 -3.26 1.37 -19.53
C VAL A 117 -4.38 2.39 -19.30
N GLU A 118 -5.62 1.93 -19.25
CA GLU A 118 -6.77 2.76 -18.89
C GLU A 118 -6.78 3.01 -17.38
N VAL A 119 -6.38 4.22 -16.99
CA VAL A 119 -6.39 4.63 -15.57
C VAL A 119 -7.69 5.33 -15.25
N ASN A 120 -8.41 4.82 -14.26
CA ASN A 120 -9.70 5.36 -13.82
C ASN A 120 -9.80 5.46 -12.30
N GLU A 121 -10.79 6.20 -11.82
CA GLU A 121 -11.21 6.27 -10.43
C GLU A 121 -12.58 5.61 -10.28
N PRO A 122 -12.92 5.04 -9.12
CA PRO A 122 -14.25 4.47 -8.89
C PRO A 122 -15.34 5.53 -9.07
N ALA A 123 -16.37 5.24 -9.86
CA ALA A 123 -17.52 6.12 -10.01
C ALA A 123 -18.30 6.30 -8.68
N ASP A 124 -18.24 5.32 -7.80
CA ASP A 124 -18.84 5.30 -6.46
C ASP A 124 -17.82 4.78 -5.45
N LEU A 125 -16.94 5.65 -4.98
CA LEU A 125 -15.96 5.32 -3.95
C LEU A 125 -16.63 4.95 -2.61
N GLN A 126 -17.82 5.52 -2.31
CA GLN A 126 -18.52 5.25 -1.07
C GLN A 126 -18.93 3.78 -0.95
N SER A 127 -19.32 3.14 -2.04
CA SER A 127 -19.63 1.70 -2.02
C SER A 127 -18.44 0.82 -1.62
N PHE A 128 -17.21 1.19 -2.00
CA PHE A 128 -15.99 0.50 -1.57
C PHE A 128 -15.73 0.72 -0.06
N ILE A 129 -15.89 1.96 0.41
CA ILE A 129 -15.73 2.29 1.84
C ILE A 129 -16.75 1.50 2.67
N ASP A 130 -18.01 1.47 2.27
CA ASP A 130 -19.08 0.77 2.97
C ASP A 130 -18.83 -0.73 3.02
N ALA A 131 -18.40 -1.33 1.90
CA ALA A 131 -18.07 -2.75 1.83
C ALA A 131 -16.95 -3.14 2.81
N CYS A 132 -15.92 -2.32 2.95
CA CYS A 132 -14.76 -2.60 3.79
C CYS A 132 -14.93 -2.15 5.24
N SER A 133 -16.02 -1.44 5.59
CA SER A 133 -16.19 -0.75 6.88
C SER A 133 -16.10 -1.67 8.10
N GLN A 134 -16.46 -2.96 7.98
CA GLN A 134 -16.47 -3.94 9.08
C GLN A 134 -15.17 -4.77 9.16
N VAL A 135 -14.32 -4.74 8.13
CA VAL A 135 -13.10 -5.56 8.06
C VAL A 135 -12.18 -5.38 9.29
N PRO A 136 -11.92 -4.16 9.80
CA PRO A 136 -11.07 -3.99 10.97
C PRO A 136 -11.62 -4.63 12.24
N GLU A 137 -12.95 -4.58 12.44
CA GLU A 137 -13.63 -5.23 13.59
C GLU A 137 -13.62 -6.74 13.45
N GLU A 138 -13.92 -7.27 12.28
CA GLU A 138 -13.98 -8.70 12.02
C GLU A 138 -12.61 -9.36 12.22
N LEU A 139 -11.55 -8.71 11.81
CA LEU A 139 -10.18 -9.18 12.04
C LEU A 139 -9.74 -9.05 13.50
N GLY A 140 -10.29 -8.09 14.25
CA GLY A 140 -9.99 -7.88 15.67
C GLY A 140 -8.52 -7.51 15.96
N VAL A 141 -7.79 -7.03 14.95
CA VAL A 141 -6.35 -6.72 15.07
C VAL A 141 -6.08 -5.30 15.56
N VAL A 142 -7.11 -4.45 15.57
CA VAL A 142 -7.04 -3.05 16.01
C VAL A 142 -7.94 -2.86 17.23
N PRO A 143 -7.45 -2.25 18.34
CA PRO A 143 -8.29 -1.91 19.49
C PRO A 143 -9.45 -1.01 19.08
N GLN A 144 -10.65 -1.28 19.61
CA GLN A 144 -11.87 -0.54 19.26
C GLN A 144 -11.72 0.97 19.49
N GLU A 145 -11.06 1.39 20.56
CA GLU A 145 -10.83 2.80 20.87
C GLU A 145 -10.05 3.53 19.75
N TRP A 146 -9.16 2.83 19.04
CA TRP A 146 -8.41 3.40 17.92
C TRP A 146 -9.27 3.51 16.67
N LEU A 147 -10.12 2.51 16.41
CA LEU A 147 -11.09 2.57 15.32
C LEU A 147 -12.06 3.75 15.52
N ASP A 148 -12.55 3.93 16.75
CA ASP A 148 -13.44 5.05 17.08
C ASP A 148 -12.76 6.42 16.92
N GLN A 149 -11.47 6.52 17.31
CA GLN A 149 -10.69 7.74 17.10
C GLN A 149 -10.49 8.05 15.61
N ILE A 150 -10.16 7.05 14.79
CA ILE A 150 -9.96 7.23 13.34
C ILE A 150 -11.26 7.64 12.65
N ARG A 151 -12.38 7.01 13.02
CA ARG A 151 -13.71 7.33 12.46
C ARG A 151 -14.27 8.66 12.91
N GLY A 152 -13.80 9.19 14.03
CA GLY A 152 -14.19 10.49 14.57
C GLY A 152 -13.40 11.68 14.01
N MET A 153 -12.39 11.42 13.16
CA MET A 153 -11.57 12.46 12.53
C MET A 153 -12.22 12.96 11.24
#